data_ff6db303606e3a440cc334e1952ab44f
#
_entry.id   ff6db303606e3a440cc334e1952ab44f
#
_cell.length_a   1.000
_cell.length_b   1.000
_cell.length_c   1.000
_cell.angle_alpha   90.00
_cell.angle_beta   90.00
_cell.angle_gamma   90.00
#
_symmetry.space_group_name_H-M   'P 1'
#
loop_
_entity.id
_entity.type
_entity.pdbx_description
1 polymer ?
#
loop_
_entity_poly.entity_id
_entity_poly.type
_entity_poly.pdbx_seq_one_letter_code
_entity_poly.pdbx_strand_id
1 'polypeptide(L)'
;MKNEKPLILISNDDGYFSKGLRVLVETLSGLGEIVVMAPDGPRSGASGAITSELPVRYNKVKEEKELTIYKCTGTPVDCIKLALFELLPRCPDLVIGGINHGDNSAVNVHYSGTMGVVIEGCLKGVPAIGYSLCDHDADADFAPMLPYVRRIAEEV
;
A
#
# COMPACT_ATOMS: atom_id res chain seq x y z
N MET A 1 -4.70 0.95 -29.74
CA MET A 1 -4.78 1.07 -28.27
C MET A 1 -3.36 1.21 -27.76
N LYS A 2 -2.97 2.32 -27.11
CA LYS A 2 -1.68 2.40 -26.42
C LYS A 2 -1.72 1.35 -25.32
N ASN A 3 -0.78 0.41 -25.35
CA ASN A 3 -0.53 -0.48 -24.21
C ASN A 3 0.02 0.37 -23.06
N GLU A 4 -0.88 0.99 -22.30
CA GLU A 4 -0.49 1.67 -21.07
C GLU A 4 -0.03 0.61 -20.09
N LYS A 5 1.10 0.87 -19.41
CA LYS A 5 1.57 -0.04 -18.36
C LYS A 5 0.56 -0.08 -17.22
N PRO A 6 0.41 -1.21 -16.53
CA PRO A 6 -0.39 -1.27 -15.33
C PRO A 6 0.04 -0.19 -14.33
N LEU A 7 -0.93 0.43 -13.67
CA LEU A 7 -0.72 1.40 -12.59
C LEU A 7 -1.05 0.73 -11.26
N ILE A 8 -0.06 0.62 -10.39
CA ILE A 8 -0.17 -0.06 -9.09
C ILE A 8 -0.08 0.99 -7.99
N LEU A 9 -1.11 1.09 -7.16
CA LEU A 9 -1.10 1.95 -5.97
C LEU A 9 -0.79 1.11 -4.73
N ILE A 10 0.23 1.53 -3.97
CA ILE A 10 0.69 0.83 -2.76
C ILE A 10 0.56 1.74 -1.54
N SER A 11 0.09 1.18 -0.43
CA SER A 11 0.11 1.81 0.89
C SER A 11 0.36 0.78 2.00
N ASN A 12 0.55 1.25 3.22
CA ASN A 12 0.70 0.43 4.42
C ASN A 12 0.30 1.21 5.68
N ASP A 13 0.43 0.61 6.85
CA ASP A 13 0.26 1.26 8.15
C ASP A 13 1.56 1.38 8.96
N ASP A 14 2.66 0.80 8.48
CA ASP A 14 3.99 0.91 9.12
C ASP A 14 4.76 2.19 8.74
N GLY A 15 4.29 2.91 7.72
CA GLY A 15 4.90 4.13 7.22
C GLY A 15 5.73 3.94 5.94
N TYR A 16 5.92 5.05 5.19
CA TYR A 16 6.54 5.07 3.86
C TYR A 16 8.00 4.56 3.82
N PHE A 17 8.69 4.51 4.95
CA PHE A 17 10.08 4.09 5.08
C PHE A 17 10.24 2.65 5.59
N SER A 18 9.14 1.94 5.85
CA SER A 18 9.18 0.59 6.44
C SER A 18 9.89 -0.42 5.53
N LYS A 19 10.51 -1.44 6.15
CA LYS A 19 11.19 -2.53 5.44
C LYS A 19 10.21 -3.29 4.53
N GLY A 20 9.02 -3.63 5.06
CA GLY A 20 8.01 -4.37 4.30
C GLY A 20 7.55 -3.64 3.04
N LEU A 21 7.33 -2.31 3.11
CA LEU A 21 6.96 -1.50 1.96
C LEU A 21 8.08 -1.47 0.91
N ARG A 22 9.32 -1.26 1.34
CA ARG A 22 10.47 -1.22 0.43
C ARG A 22 10.64 -2.54 -0.31
N VAL A 23 10.60 -3.65 0.41
CA VAL A 23 10.72 -5.00 -0.17
C VAL A 23 9.57 -5.28 -1.15
N LEU A 24 8.35 -4.85 -0.82
CA LEU A 24 7.20 -4.97 -1.72
C LEU A 24 7.42 -4.22 -3.03
N VAL A 25 7.83 -2.95 -2.97
CA VAL A 25 8.13 -2.13 -4.16
C VAL A 25 9.22 -2.77 -5.03
N GLU A 26 10.31 -3.23 -4.41
CA GLU A 26 11.40 -3.93 -5.12
C GLU A 26 10.90 -5.20 -5.81
N THR A 27 10.06 -5.99 -5.13
CA THR A 27 9.49 -7.24 -5.67
C THR A 27 8.59 -7.01 -6.88
N LEU A 28 7.82 -5.91 -6.88
CA LEU A 28 6.87 -5.59 -7.94
C LEU A 28 7.49 -4.74 -9.07
N SER A 29 8.75 -4.36 -8.94
CA SER A 29 9.46 -3.58 -9.96
C SER A 29 9.39 -4.27 -11.33
N GLY A 30 9.10 -3.48 -12.37
CA GLY A 30 8.96 -3.95 -13.75
C GLY A 30 7.58 -4.51 -14.12
N LEU A 31 6.64 -4.67 -13.17
CA LEU A 31 5.26 -5.07 -13.50
C LEU A 31 4.45 -3.90 -14.08
N GLY A 32 4.73 -2.69 -13.66
CA GLY A 32 4.00 -1.50 -14.07
C GLY A 32 4.59 -0.22 -13.51
N GLU A 33 3.81 0.85 -13.59
CA GLU A 33 4.08 2.10 -12.88
C GLU A 33 3.61 1.96 -11.43
N ILE A 34 4.49 2.21 -10.48
CA ILE A 34 4.21 2.09 -9.05
C ILE A 34 4.09 3.48 -8.43
N VAL A 35 2.96 3.73 -7.80
CA VAL A 35 2.76 4.90 -6.95
C VAL A 35 2.57 4.43 -5.52
N VAL A 36 3.42 4.91 -4.63
CA VAL A 36 3.28 4.71 -3.19
C VAL A 36 2.73 5.98 -2.56
N MET A 37 1.66 5.85 -1.79
CA MET A 37 1.23 6.86 -0.85
C MET A 37 1.01 6.20 0.51
N ALA A 38 1.89 6.46 1.46
CA ALA A 38 1.89 5.83 2.76
C ALA A 38 2.03 6.85 3.91
N PRO A 39 1.59 6.53 5.12
CA PRO A 39 1.73 7.42 6.26
C PRO A 39 3.18 7.84 6.52
N ASP A 40 3.35 9.04 7.06
CA ASP A 40 4.65 9.60 7.44
C ASP A 40 5.28 8.91 8.66
N GLY A 41 4.51 8.08 9.35
CA GLY A 41 4.94 7.24 10.47
C GLY A 41 3.94 6.11 10.73
N PRO A 42 4.24 5.22 11.68
CA PRO A 42 3.37 4.09 12.01
C PRO A 42 1.96 4.52 12.43
N ARG A 43 0.96 3.78 11.94
CA ARG A 43 -0.47 3.95 12.24
C ARG A 43 -1.12 2.61 12.61
N SER A 44 -0.38 1.77 13.36
CA SER A 44 -0.87 0.44 13.77
C SER A 44 -2.22 0.56 14.50
N GLY A 45 -3.15 -0.32 14.17
CA GLY A 45 -4.50 -0.30 14.74
C GLY A 45 -5.42 0.81 14.18
N ALA A 46 -5.00 1.51 13.13
CA ALA A 46 -5.83 2.54 12.50
C ALA A 46 -7.10 2.00 11.84
N SER A 47 -7.16 0.69 11.55
CA SER A 47 -8.36 0.10 10.93
C SER A 47 -8.75 0.83 9.63
N GLY A 48 -10.03 1.01 9.40
CA GLY A 48 -10.61 1.82 8.33
C GLY A 48 -10.82 3.30 8.71
N ALA A 49 -10.13 3.82 9.73
CA ALA A 49 -10.31 5.19 10.19
C ALA A 49 -9.88 6.22 9.12
N ILE A 50 -10.62 7.34 9.08
CA ILE A 50 -10.30 8.52 8.30
C ILE A 50 -9.99 9.70 9.22
N THR A 51 -9.17 10.62 8.77
CA THR A 51 -8.88 11.87 9.50
C THR A 51 -9.93 12.91 9.18
N SER A 52 -10.73 13.31 10.17
CA SER A 52 -11.82 14.28 10.00
C SER A 52 -11.56 15.65 10.64
N GLU A 53 -10.65 15.72 11.61
CA GLU A 53 -10.47 16.93 12.44
C GLU A 53 -9.26 17.79 12.02
N LEU A 54 -8.30 17.19 11.32
CA LEU A 54 -7.05 17.85 10.94
C LEU A 54 -6.85 17.82 9.42
N PRO A 55 -6.21 18.86 8.85
CA PRO A 55 -5.83 18.82 7.44
C PRO A 55 -4.85 17.68 7.15
N VAL A 56 -5.20 16.84 6.19
CA VAL A 56 -4.29 15.80 5.70
C VAL A 56 -3.41 16.40 4.60
N ARG A 57 -2.10 16.17 4.69
CA ARG A 57 -1.10 16.69 3.76
C ARG A 57 -0.25 15.56 3.24
N TYR A 58 0.22 15.71 2.00
CA TYR A 58 1.19 14.79 1.42
C TYR A 58 2.33 15.52 0.74
N ASN A 59 3.48 14.86 0.65
CA ASN A 59 4.66 15.36 -0.03
C ASN A 59 5.32 14.26 -0.83
N LYS A 60 5.79 14.59 -2.03
CA LYS A 60 6.62 13.69 -2.83
C LYS A 60 7.98 13.50 -2.14
N VAL A 61 8.38 12.25 -1.94
CA VAL A 61 9.66 11.88 -1.30
C VAL A 61 10.65 11.38 -2.33
N LYS A 62 10.16 10.66 -3.35
CA LYS A 62 11.00 10.07 -4.39
C LYS A 62 10.25 10.06 -5.72
N GLU A 63 10.98 10.25 -6.81
CA GLU A 63 10.47 10.13 -8.17
C GLU A 63 11.53 9.50 -9.07
N GLU A 64 11.19 8.37 -9.66
CA GLU A 64 11.97 7.65 -10.66
C GLU A 64 11.07 7.29 -11.84
N LYS A 65 11.64 6.73 -12.91
CA LYS A 65 10.92 6.49 -14.16
C LYS A 65 9.58 5.73 -14.00
N GLU A 66 9.52 4.75 -13.10
CA GLU A 66 8.35 3.88 -12.88
C GLU A 66 7.96 3.79 -11.40
N LEU A 67 8.51 4.67 -10.55
CA LEU A 67 8.27 4.67 -9.12
C LEU A 67 8.16 6.09 -8.59
N THR A 68 7.01 6.42 -8.00
CA THR A 68 6.85 7.66 -7.25
C THR A 68 6.38 7.36 -5.83
N ILE A 69 7.05 7.94 -4.83
CA ILE A 69 6.73 7.73 -3.42
C ILE A 69 6.30 9.05 -2.79
N TYR A 70 5.15 9.01 -2.14
CA TYR A 70 4.61 10.10 -1.33
C TYR A 70 4.47 9.66 0.12
N LYS A 71 4.75 10.59 1.04
CA LYS A 71 4.37 10.47 2.45
C LYS A 71 3.15 11.32 2.75
N CYS A 72 2.30 10.84 3.65
CA CYS A 72 1.03 11.46 4.02
C CYS A 72 0.90 11.57 5.53
N THR A 73 0.32 12.65 6.05
CA THR A 73 0.08 12.84 7.49
C THR A 73 -1.15 12.08 8.01
N GLY A 74 -1.95 11.51 7.09
CA GLY A 74 -3.18 10.81 7.40
C GLY A 74 -3.01 9.32 7.73
N THR A 75 -4.15 8.65 7.80
CA THR A 75 -4.24 7.20 7.96
C THR A 75 -3.93 6.47 6.65
N PRO A 76 -3.76 5.12 6.66
CA PRO A 76 -3.65 4.34 5.43
C PRO A 76 -4.85 4.53 4.47
N VAL A 77 -6.06 4.64 5.00
CA VAL A 77 -7.26 4.91 4.22
C VAL A 77 -7.24 6.31 3.60
N ASP A 78 -6.78 7.33 4.35
CA ASP A 78 -6.59 8.68 3.80
C ASP A 78 -5.59 8.68 2.65
N CYS A 79 -4.52 7.90 2.76
CA CYS A 79 -3.52 7.74 1.70
C CYS A 79 -4.17 7.23 0.40
N ILE A 80 -4.98 6.19 0.48
CA ILE A 80 -5.68 5.64 -0.70
C ILE A 80 -6.67 6.66 -1.27
N LYS A 81 -7.47 7.31 -0.41
CA LYS A 81 -8.42 8.33 -0.86
C LYS A 81 -7.73 9.48 -1.59
N LEU A 82 -6.68 10.06 -1.00
CA LEU A 82 -5.94 11.15 -1.63
C LEU A 82 -5.29 10.72 -2.95
N ALA A 83 -4.69 9.53 -2.99
CA ALA A 83 -4.12 9.01 -4.22
C ALA A 83 -5.16 8.89 -5.33
N LEU A 84 -6.31 8.30 -5.04
CA LEU A 84 -7.37 8.05 -6.03
C LEU A 84 -8.05 9.32 -6.53
N PHE A 85 -8.25 10.32 -5.66
CA PHE A 85 -9.04 11.49 -6.01
C PHE A 85 -8.24 12.71 -6.45
N GLU A 86 -6.99 12.85 -5.97
CA GLU A 86 -6.20 14.07 -6.17
C GLU A 86 -4.90 13.83 -6.94
N LEU A 87 -4.32 12.63 -6.85
CA LEU A 87 -2.96 12.42 -7.30
C LEU A 87 -2.86 11.64 -8.61
N LEU A 88 -3.57 10.52 -8.70
CA LEU A 88 -3.44 9.61 -9.84
C LEU A 88 -4.14 10.16 -11.08
N PRO A 89 -3.51 10.06 -12.27
CA PRO A 89 -4.10 10.54 -13.52
C PRO A 89 -5.28 9.68 -14.00
N ARG A 90 -5.38 8.47 -13.49
CA ARG A 90 -6.44 7.49 -13.77
C ARG A 90 -6.63 6.53 -12.61
N CYS A 91 -7.71 5.76 -12.64
CA CYS A 91 -7.91 4.67 -11.68
C CYS A 91 -6.75 3.66 -11.79
N PRO A 92 -6.15 3.22 -10.70
CA PRO A 92 -5.12 2.18 -10.74
C PRO A 92 -5.74 0.83 -11.12
N ASP A 93 -4.91 -0.03 -11.68
CA ASP A 93 -5.33 -1.39 -12.06
C ASP A 93 -5.30 -2.32 -10.83
N LEU A 94 -4.50 -1.98 -9.82
CA LEU A 94 -4.34 -2.76 -8.60
C LEU A 94 -3.99 -1.86 -7.41
N VAL A 95 -4.61 -2.14 -6.27
CA VAL A 95 -4.25 -1.56 -4.96
C VAL A 95 -3.59 -2.63 -4.10
N ILE A 96 -2.46 -2.32 -3.47
CA ILE A 96 -1.76 -3.27 -2.59
C ILE A 96 -1.49 -2.65 -1.23
N GLY A 97 -1.89 -3.37 -0.18
CA GLY A 97 -1.55 -3.07 1.21
C GLY A 97 -0.38 -3.91 1.70
N GLY A 98 0.63 -3.30 2.31
CA GLY A 98 1.68 -4.06 3.02
C GLY A 98 3.12 -3.82 2.53
N ILE A 99 4.02 -4.75 2.75
CA ILE A 99 3.86 -6.01 3.52
C ILE A 99 3.86 -5.66 5.01
N ASN A 100 2.81 -6.05 5.72
CA ASN A 100 2.67 -5.81 7.15
C ASN A 100 3.58 -6.75 7.97
N HIS A 101 4.18 -6.22 9.02
CA HIS A 101 4.77 -7.02 10.09
C HIS A 101 3.68 -7.44 11.08
N GLY A 102 3.39 -8.74 11.13
CA GLY A 102 2.38 -9.28 12.01
C GLY A 102 1.13 -9.77 11.30
N ASP A 103 0.33 -10.49 12.04
CA ASP A 103 -0.86 -11.18 11.57
C ASP A 103 -2.04 -10.21 11.34
N ASN A 104 -2.66 -10.31 10.17
CA ASN A 104 -3.90 -9.63 9.80
C ASN A 104 -5.03 -10.61 9.50
N SER A 105 -4.96 -11.84 10.02
CA SER A 105 -6.01 -12.85 9.83
C SER A 105 -7.09 -12.78 10.91
N ALA A 106 -8.16 -13.53 10.71
CA ALA A 106 -9.27 -13.64 11.63
C ALA A 106 -9.84 -12.28 12.07
N VAL A 107 -9.97 -12.05 13.37
CA VAL A 107 -10.50 -10.78 13.92
C VAL A 107 -9.57 -9.59 13.67
N ASN A 108 -8.27 -9.82 13.48
CA ASN A 108 -7.29 -8.77 13.25
C ASN A 108 -7.54 -7.99 11.95
N VAL A 109 -8.23 -8.59 10.97
CA VAL A 109 -8.71 -7.90 9.76
C VAL A 109 -9.44 -6.59 10.10
N HIS A 110 -10.24 -6.57 11.15
CA HIS A 110 -11.04 -5.40 11.53
C HIS A 110 -10.21 -4.24 12.11
N TYR A 111 -9.03 -4.53 12.65
CA TYR A 111 -8.17 -3.53 13.30
C TYR A 111 -6.98 -3.12 12.43
N SER A 112 -6.76 -3.83 11.34
CA SER A 112 -5.61 -3.66 10.46
C SER A 112 -5.73 -2.43 9.56
N GLY A 113 -4.72 -1.56 9.60
CA GLY A 113 -4.58 -0.47 8.64
C GLY A 113 -4.25 -0.98 7.23
N THR A 114 -3.46 -2.05 7.13
CA THR A 114 -3.19 -2.75 5.86
C THR A 114 -4.48 -3.25 5.21
N MET A 115 -5.39 -3.85 6.00
CA MET A 115 -6.69 -4.26 5.49
C MET A 115 -7.61 -3.06 5.20
N GLY A 116 -7.44 -1.95 5.90
CA GLY A 116 -8.09 -0.68 5.58
C GLY A 116 -7.76 -0.20 4.17
N VAL A 117 -6.50 -0.32 3.75
CA VAL A 117 -6.05 -0.05 2.37
C VAL A 117 -6.80 -0.92 1.36
N VAL A 118 -6.84 -2.23 1.61
CA VAL A 118 -7.52 -3.21 0.72
C VAL A 118 -9.01 -2.92 0.61
N ILE A 119 -9.67 -2.72 1.73
CA ILE A 119 -11.11 -2.42 1.78
C ILE A 119 -11.42 -1.13 1.01
N GLU A 120 -10.65 -0.06 1.21
CA GLU A 120 -10.86 1.20 0.49
C GLU A 120 -10.66 1.03 -1.02
N GLY A 121 -9.66 0.26 -1.47
CA GLY A 121 -9.48 -0.10 -2.88
C GLY A 121 -10.70 -0.82 -3.44
N CYS A 122 -11.16 -1.86 -2.76
CA CYS A 122 -12.36 -2.62 -3.14
C CYS A 122 -13.62 -1.76 -3.20
N LEU A 123 -13.82 -0.84 -2.25
CA LEU A 123 -14.96 0.11 -2.24
C LEU A 123 -14.96 1.04 -3.46
N LYS A 124 -13.81 1.24 -4.09
CA LYS A 124 -13.67 2.02 -5.33
C LYS A 124 -13.73 1.15 -6.59
N GLY A 125 -13.98 -0.13 -6.46
CA GLY A 125 -14.08 -1.07 -7.56
C GLY A 125 -12.72 -1.47 -8.16
N VAL A 126 -11.63 -1.24 -7.42
CA VAL A 126 -10.28 -1.63 -7.84
C VAL A 126 -9.94 -2.98 -7.20
N PRO A 127 -9.38 -3.95 -7.95
CA PRO A 127 -8.80 -5.14 -7.36
C PRO A 127 -7.78 -4.76 -6.27
N ALA A 128 -7.84 -5.43 -5.12
CA ALA A 128 -6.98 -5.06 -4.01
C ALA A 128 -6.47 -6.29 -3.24
N ILE A 129 -5.19 -6.26 -2.86
CA ILE A 129 -4.50 -7.34 -2.16
C ILE A 129 -3.81 -6.81 -0.90
N GLY A 130 -3.93 -7.55 0.20
CA GLY A 130 -3.15 -7.29 1.42
C GLY A 130 -2.11 -8.39 1.66
N TYR A 131 -0.87 -7.99 1.91
CA TYR A 131 0.20 -8.91 2.28
C TYR A 131 0.65 -8.70 3.72
N SER A 132 0.77 -9.79 4.46
CA SER A 132 1.22 -9.80 5.85
C SER A 132 2.17 -10.96 6.09
N LEU A 133 3.24 -10.71 6.83
CA LEU A 133 4.13 -11.73 7.35
C LEU A 133 3.82 -11.90 8.83
N CYS A 134 3.40 -13.11 9.25
CA CYS A 134 3.09 -13.43 10.64
C CYS A 134 4.36 -13.56 11.49
N ASP A 135 5.18 -12.51 11.46
CA ASP A 135 6.41 -12.36 12.19
C ASP A 135 6.53 -10.92 12.66
N HIS A 136 6.75 -10.71 13.96
CA HIS A 136 6.86 -9.39 14.58
C HIS A 136 8.32 -8.98 14.83
N ASP A 137 9.28 -9.82 14.43
CA ASP A 137 10.68 -9.52 14.62
C ASP A 137 11.12 -8.38 13.69
N ALA A 138 11.89 -7.44 14.21
CA ALA A 138 12.44 -6.34 13.41
C ALA A 138 13.31 -6.83 12.25
N ASP A 139 13.96 -7.99 12.44
CA ASP A 139 14.81 -8.64 11.44
C ASP A 139 14.08 -9.69 10.59
N ALA A 140 12.72 -9.75 10.68
CA ALA A 140 11.91 -10.71 9.94
C ALA A 140 12.34 -10.84 8.47
N ASP A 141 12.43 -12.09 8.01
CA ASP A 141 12.85 -12.43 6.65
C ASP A 141 11.63 -12.52 5.72
N PHE A 142 11.49 -11.55 4.83
CA PHE A 142 10.43 -11.54 3.82
C PHE A 142 10.73 -12.44 2.61
N ALA A 143 11.98 -12.86 2.40
CA ALA A 143 12.40 -13.55 1.18
C ALA A 143 11.55 -14.78 0.81
N PRO A 144 11.12 -15.63 1.74
CA PRO A 144 10.32 -16.81 1.40
C PRO A 144 8.95 -16.49 0.77
N MET A 145 8.37 -15.33 1.06
CA MET A 145 7.04 -14.96 0.54
C MET A 145 7.09 -14.22 -0.79
N LEU A 146 8.23 -13.60 -1.17
CA LEU A 146 8.31 -12.70 -2.30
C LEU A 146 7.93 -13.33 -3.66
N PRO A 147 8.29 -14.59 -3.96
CA PRO A 147 7.84 -15.24 -5.19
C PRO A 147 6.30 -15.34 -5.29
N TYR A 148 5.63 -15.56 -4.16
CA TYR A 148 4.17 -15.61 -4.09
C TYR A 148 3.56 -14.21 -4.24
N VAL A 149 4.14 -13.21 -3.57
CA VAL A 149 3.71 -11.79 -3.70
C VAL A 149 3.71 -11.37 -5.16
N ARG A 150 4.83 -11.61 -5.86
CA ARG A 150 4.96 -11.25 -7.27
C ARG A 150 3.97 -12.00 -8.15
N ARG A 151 3.89 -13.34 -8.01
CA ARG A 151 3.00 -14.16 -8.81
C ARG A 151 1.53 -13.77 -8.65
N ILE A 152 1.06 -13.55 -7.43
CA ILE A 152 -0.32 -13.15 -7.17
C ILE A 152 -0.60 -11.78 -7.81
N ALA A 153 0.31 -10.83 -7.71
CA ALA A 153 0.14 -9.51 -8.33
C ALA A 153 0.13 -9.56 -9.87
N GLU A 154 0.82 -10.54 -10.47
CA GLU A 154 0.81 -10.77 -11.93
C GLU A 154 -0.50 -11.43 -12.43
N GLU A 155 -1.17 -12.19 -11.56
CA GLU A 155 -2.40 -12.94 -11.90
C GLU A 155 -3.68 -12.12 -11.74
N VAL A 156 -3.64 -11.02 -10.98
CA VAL A 156 -4.78 -10.12 -10.70
C VAL A 156 -4.82 -8.97 -11.69
#